data_27c87779f824e02b737120f57a1f82d1
#
_entry.id   27c87779f824e02b737120f57a1f82d1
#
_cell.length_a   1.000
_cell.length_b   1.000
_cell.length_c   1.000
_cell.angle_alpha   90.00
_cell.angle_beta   90.00
_cell.angle_gamma   90.00
#
_symmetry.space_group_name_H-M   'P 1'
#
loop_
_entity.id
_entity.type
_entity.pdbx_description
1 polymer ?
#
loop_
_entity_poly.entity_id
_entity_poly.type
_entity_poly.pdbx_seq_one_letter_code
_entity_poly.pdbx_strand_id
1 'polypeptide(L)'
;KEAYAYGSGVRILRQDLWEMIVTFMISQNNNIKRITNSVDLLCRRCGHKIDGSAEGEELYTFPKPLEVPDEVFDDRSMGFGYRAPYLKEIYEYGANNPDWLDNLRKMSYDEAMESLLSRKGIGKKVANCICLFGLHHVDAFPIDTHVKQLLDKYYSDGFDFERYKGVAGIIQQYLFYFEL
;
A
#
# COMPACT_ATOMS: atom_id res chain seq x y z
N LYS A 1 -14.77 -2.11 21.82
CA LYS A 1 -14.96 -0.82 22.50
C LYS A 1 -13.64 -0.22 22.96
N GLU A 2 -12.74 -1.02 23.57
CA GLU A 2 -11.44 -0.57 24.08
C GLU A 2 -10.54 -0.05 22.95
N ALA A 3 -10.37 -0.80 21.86
CA ALA A 3 -9.58 -0.37 20.70
C ALA A 3 -10.09 0.95 20.10
N TYR A 4 -11.41 1.15 20.03
CA TYR A 4 -11.99 2.41 19.57
C TYR A 4 -11.67 3.57 20.52
N ALA A 5 -11.78 3.34 21.83
CA ALA A 5 -11.47 4.39 22.81
C ALA A 5 -9.98 4.75 22.78
N TYR A 6 -9.09 3.75 22.65
CA TYR A 6 -7.65 3.92 22.55
C TYR A 6 -7.22 4.65 21.27
N GLY A 7 -7.74 4.23 20.13
CA GLY A 7 -7.44 4.81 18.81
C GLY A 7 -8.36 5.98 18.42
N SER A 8 -9.07 6.60 19.36
CA SER A 8 -9.99 7.69 19.05
C SER A 8 -9.29 8.81 18.27
N GLY A 9 -9.81 9.11 17.09
CA GLY A 9 -9.20 10.09 16.19
C GLY A 9 -8.30 9.53 15.09
N VAL A 10 -7.92 8.25 15.12
CA VAL A 10 -7.24 7.60 13.98
C VAL A 10 -8.11 7.71 12.72
N ARG A 11 -7.49 8.08 11.61
CA ARG A 11 -8.15 8.24 10.31
C ARG A 11 -7.34 7.55 9.22
N ILE A 12 -8.04 6.93 8.28
CA ILE A 12 -7.42 6.43 7.05
C ILE A 12 -7.32 7.60 6.08
N LEU A 13 -6.09 7.98 5.74
CA LEU A 13 -5.83 9.04 4.77
C LEU A 13 -6.10 8.54 3.35
N ARG A 14 -6.57 9.42 2.48
CA ARG A 14 -6.63 9.17 1.03
C ARG A 14 -5.24 9.44 0.45
N GLN A 15 -4.51 8.38 0.19
CA GLN A 15 -3.15 8.46 -0.33
C GLN A 15 -3.15 8.32 -1.86
N ASP A 16 -2.05 8.72 -2.50
CA ASP A 16 -1.92 8.54 -3.95
C ASP A 16 -1.95 7.05 -4.30
N LEU A 17 -2.77 6.69 -5.28
CA LEU A 17 -3.01 5.30 -5.65
C LEU A 17 -1.74 4.64 -6.21
N TRP A 18 -0.98 5.35 -7.06
CA TRP A 18 0.24 4.79 -7.65
C TRP A 18 1.31 4.57 -6.58
N GLU A 19 1.52 5.54 -5.72
CA GLU A 19 2.42 5.43 -4.58
C GLU A 19 2.05 4.24 -3.69
N MET A 20 0.76 4.05 -3.39
CA MET A 20 0.30 2.91 -2.58
C MET A 20 0.56 1.57 -3.26
N ILE A 21 0.32 1.44 -4.57
CA ILE A 21 0.62 0.21 -5.32
C ILE A 21 2.09 -0.15 -5.15
N VAL A 22 3.00 0.75 -5.48
CA VAL A 22 4.43 0.49 -5.46
C VAL A 22 4.95 0.27 -4.03
N THR A 23 4.54 1.11 -3.08
CA THR A 23 4.99 1.02 -1.69
C THR A 23 4.53 -0.27 -1.03
N PHE A 24 3.29 -0.72 -1.26
CA PHE A 24 2.82 -2.00 -0.72
C PHE A 24 3.48 -3.20 -1.42
N MET A 25 3.88 -3.10 -2.67
CA MET A 25 4.72 -4.11 -3.31
C MET A 25 6.12 -4.18 -2.67
N ILE A 26 6.74 -3.04 -2.36
CA ILE A 26 8.02 -2.96 -1.64
C ILE A 26 7.88 -3.51 -0.21
N SER A 27 6.74 -3.35 0.43
CA SER A 27 6.50 -3.73 1.82
C SER A 27 6.44 -5.23 2.07
N GLN A 28 6.27 -6.06 1.05
CA GLN A 28 6.11 -7.51 1.19
C GLN A 28 7.33 -8.15 1.86
N ASN A 29 7.10 -8.91 2.94
CA ASN A 29 8.17 -9.56 3.71
C ASN A 29 9.36 -8.62 3.98
N ASN A 30 9.07 -7.43 4.50
CA ASN A 30 10.03 -6.35 4.71
C ASN A 30 9.76 -5.65 6.06
N ASN A 31 10.66 -4.78 6.50
CA ASN A 31 10.47 -3.95 7.69
C ASN A 31 10.39 -2.46 7.32
N ILE A 32 9.78 -1.67 8.19
CA ILE A 32 9.51 -0.25 7.96
C ILE A 32 10.77 0.52 7.54
N LYS A 33 11.89 0.34 8.26
CA LYS A 33 13.16 1.04 7.96
C LYS A 33 13.64 0.78 6.53
N ARG A 34 13.59 -0.48 6.08
CA ARG A 34 14.01 -0.84 4.72
C ARG A 34 13.02 -0.35 3.67
N ILE A 35 11.72 -0.41 3.96
CA ILE A 35 10.67 0.11 3.08
C ILE A 35 10.89 1.61 2.86
N THR A 36 10.99 2.38 3.94
CA THR A 36 11.22 3.83 3.88
C THR A 36 12.48 4.17 3.09
N ASN A 37 13.58 3.46 3.36
CA ASN A 37 14.84 3.67 2.62
C ASN A 37 14.70 3.39 1.12
N SER A 38 14.06 2.29 0.73
CA SER A 38 13.87 1.95 -0.68
C SER A 38 12.96 2.96 -1.40
N VAL A 39 11.91 3.44 -0.73
CA VAL A 39 11.01 4.48 -1.27
C VAL A 39 11.74 5.82 -1.40
N ASP A 40 12.49 6.24 -0.37
CA ASP A 40 13.27 7.48 -0.42
C ASP A 40 14.32 7.46 -1.54
N LEU A 41 15.05 6.35 -1.68
CA LEU A 41 16.02 6.17 -2.77
C LEU A 41 15.35 6.24 -4.14
N LEU A 42 14.17 5.64 -4.30
CA LEU A 42 13.40 5.68 -5.54
C LEU A 42 12.99 7.11 -5.88
N CYS A 43 12.44 7.84 -4.90
CA CYS A 43 12.05 9.23 -5.07
C CYS A 43 13.25 10.13 -5.42
N ARG A 44 14.37 10.01 -4.69
CA ARG A 44 15.59 10.82 -4.94
C ARG A 44 16.20 10.56 -6.30
N ARG A 45 16.15 9.31 -6.77
CA ARG A 45 16.80 8.91 -8.02
C ARG A 45 15.96 9.22 -9.25
N CYS A 46 14.64 9.09 -9.14
CA CYS A 46 13.74 9.14 -10.29
C CYS A 46 12.65 10.21 -10.18
N GLY A 47 12.41 10.74 -8.99
CA GLY A 47 11.45 11.81 -8.77
C GLY A 47 12.02 13.20 -9.04
N HIS A 48 11.15 14.21 -9.01
CA HIS A 48 11.51 15.61 -9.16
C HIS A 48 11.65 16.27 -7.79
N LYS A 49 12.70 17.08 -7.62
CA LYS A 49 12.89 17.85 -6.37
C LYS A 49 11.73 18.82 -6.19
N ILE A 50 11.19 18.87 -4.98
CA ILE A 50 10.11 19.76 -4.59
C ILE A 50 10.73 21.05 -4.03
N ASP A 51 10.43 22.19 -4.67
CA ASP A 51 10.88 23.50 -4.21
C ASP A 51 10.06 23.93 -2.97
N GLY A 52 10.73 24.62 -2.03
CA GLY A 52 10.06 25.18 -0.84
C GLY A 52 9.92 24.22 0.34
N SER A 53 10.62 23.06 0.34
CA SER A 53 10.81 22.27 1.55
C SER A 53 11.52 23.06 2.64
N ALA A 54 11.22 22.73 3.91
CA ALA A 54 11.84 23.40 5.06
C ALA A 54 13.38 23.33 5.01
N GLU A 55 14.06 24.32 5.59
CA GLU A 55 15.52 24.35 5.60
C GLU A 55 16.10 23.01 6.09
N GLY A 56 16.88 22.36 5.23
CA GLY A 56 17.58 21.10 5.53
C GLY A 56 16.89 19.82 5.07
N GLU A 57 15.66 19.88 4.55
CA GLU A 57 14.98 18.72 4.00
C GLU A 57 14.90 18.78 2.45
N GLU A 58 15.44 17.78 1.79
CA GLU A 58 15.26 17.60 0.36
C GLU A 58 14.11 16.61 0.12
N LEU A 59 12.98 17.11 -0.39
CA LEU A 59 11.82 16.32 -0.75
C LEU A 59 11.77 16.11 -2.27
N TYR A 60 11.30 14.92 -2.66
CA TYR A 60 11.17 14.53 -4.06
C TYR A 60 9.77 13.93 -4.29
N THR A 61 9.23 14.16 -5.49
CA THR A 61 7.97 13.52 -5.89
C THR A 61 8.15 12.01 -5.99
N PHE A 62 7.06 11.28 -5.79
CA PHE A 62 7.05 9.85 -6.12
C PHE A 62 7.05 9.68 -7.64
N PRO A 63 7.97 8.87 -8.23
CA PRO A 63 8.14 8.80 -9.68
C PRO A 63 6.98 8.05 -10.35
N LYS A 64 6.51 8.61 -11.47
CA LYS A 64 5.47 8.03 -12.32
C LYS A 64 6.01 6.85 -13.15
N PRO A 65 5.12 6.04 -13.77
CA PRO A 65 5.53 4.86 -14.54
C PRO A 65 6.61 5.11 -15.59
N LEU A 66 6.57 6.24 -16.29
CA LEU A 66 7.55 6.59 -17.36
C LEU A 66 8.85 7.25 -16.86
N GLU A 67 8.95 7.52 -15.56
CA GLU A 67 10.08 8.27 -14.98
C GLU A 67 11.18 7.36 -14.42
N VAL A 68 10.94 6.04 -14.34
CA VAL A 68 11.88 5.07 -13.78
C VAL A 68 12.53 4.23 -14.87
N PRO A 69 13.83 4.42 -15.14
CA PRO A 69 14.55 3.61 -16.10
C PRO A 69 14.76 2.16 -15.62
N ASP A 70 14.86 1.24 -16.56
CA ASP A 70 14.95 -0.20 -16.29
C ASP A 70 16.12 -0.59 -15.38
N GLU A 71 17.26 0.07 -15.53
CA GLU A 71 18.47 -0.17 -14.74
C GLU A 71 18.28 0.07 -13.23
N VAL A 72 17.27 0.85 -12.84
CA VAL A 72 16.94 1.09 -11.42
C VAL A 72 16.46 -0.20 -10.75
N PHE A 73 15.74 -1.06 -11.48
CA PHE A 73 15.26 -2.32 -10.94
C PHE A 73 16.36 -3.37 -10.81
N ASP A 74 17.42 -3.27 -11.61
CA ASP A 74 18.59 -4.16 -11.56
C ASP A 74 19.63 -3.71 -10.51
N ASP A 75 19.50 -2.49 -9.99
CA ASP A 75 20.41 -1.93 -8.99
C ASP A 75 20.10 -2.46 -7.58
N ARG A 76 21.01 -3.31 -7.07
CA ARG A 76 20.86 -3.90 -5.73
C ARG A 76 20.82 -2.87 -4.58
N SER A 77 21.41 -1.67 -4.78
CA SER A 77 21.42 -0.61 -3.78
C SER A 77 20.04 -0.06 -3.47
N MET A 78 19.08 -0.22 -4.39
CA MET A 78 17.67 0.15 -4.20
C MET A 78 16.95 -0.67 -3.13
N GLY A 79 17.49 -1.83 -2.76
CA GLY A 79 16.95 -2.68 -1.71
C GLY A 79 15.67 -3.43 -2.09
N PHE A 80 15.31 -3.49 -3.36
CA PHE A 80 14.09 -4.17 -3.84
C PHE A 80 14.18 -5.71 -3.68
N GLY A 81 15.40 -6.29 -3.81
CA GLY A 81 15.61 -7.71 -3.69
C GLY A 81 14.75 -8.52 -4.68
N TYR A 82 14.10 -9.60 -4.21
CA TYR A 82 13.25 -10.44 -5.07
C TYR A 82 12.02 -9.73 -5.65
N ARG A 83 11.71 -8.52 -5.19
CA ARG A 83 10.57 -7.72 -5.66
C ARG A 83 10.89 -6.93 -6.92
N ALA A 84 12.18 -6.75 -7.25
CA ALA A 84 12.63 -5.98 -8.40
C ALA A 84 11.91 -6.35 -9.71
N PRO A 85 11.79 -7.64 -10.11
CA PRO A 85 11.10 -8.00 -11.34
C PRO A 85 9.59 -7.70 -11.29
N TYR A 86 8.96 -7.74 -10.12
CA TYR A 86 7.53 -7.36 -9.97
C TYR A 86 7.33 -5.86 -10.04
N LEU A 87 8.26 -5.09 -9.46
CA LEU A 87 8.26 -3.63 -9.56
C LEU A 87 8.50 -3.19 -11.00
N LYS A 88 9.44 -3.78 -11.71
CA LYS A 88 9.65 -3.52 -13.13
C LYS A 88 8.37 -3.75 -13.94
N GLU A 89 7.74 -4.93 -13.76
CA GLU A 89 6.50 -5.26 -14.47
C GLU A 89 5.36 -4.26 -14.19
N ILE A 90 5.16 -3.84 -12.94
CA ILE A 90 4.07 -2.91 -12.63
C ILE A 90 4.34 -1.51 -13.18
N TYR A 91 5.59 -1.06 -13.23
CA TYR A 91 5.99 0.18 -13.88
C TYR A 91 5.77 0.12 -15.40
N GLU A 92 6.20 -0.96 -16.06
CA GLU A 92 5.93 -1.22 -17.49
C GLU A 92 4.42 -1.27 -17.77
N TYR A 93 3.67 -1.95 -16.90
CA TYR A 93 2.22 -2.04 -17.06
C TYR A 93 1.54 -0.67 -16.94
N GLY A 94 1.90 0.13 -15.94
CA GLY A 94 1.39 1.48 -15.76
C GLY A 94 1.73 2.40 -16.92
N ALA A 95 2.95 2.30 -17.46
CA ALA A 95 3.39 3.06 -18.62
C ALA A 95 2.59 2.72 -19.90
N ASN A 96 2.28 1.43 -20.10
CA ASN A 96 1.55 0.95 -21.27
C ASN A 96 0.01 1.07 -21.13
N ASN A 97 -0.50 1.34 -19.93
CA ASN A 97 -1.93 1.45 -19.64
C ASN A 97 -2.24 2.74 -18.86
N PRO A 98 -2.13 3.93 -19.49
CA PRO A 98 -2.25 5.22 -18.80
C PRO A 98 -3.58 5.43 -18.07
N ASP A 99 -4.67 4.84 -18.58
CA ASP A 99 -6.01 4.94 -17.99
C ASP A 99 -6.25 3.94 -16.84
N TRP A 100 -5.29 3.05 -16.54
CA TRP A 100 -5.49 1.97 -15.58
C TRP A 100 -5.83 2.49 -14.17
N LEU A 101 -5.10 3.47 -13.69
CA LEU A 101 -5.32 4.05 -12.35
C LEU A 101 -6.69 4.74 -12.26
N ASP A 102 -7.10 5.45 -13.32
CA ASP A 102 -8.40 6.11 -13.35
C ASP A 102 -9.55 5.11 -13.46
N ASN A 103 -9.33 3.99 -14.14
CA ASN A 103 -10.27 2.90 -14.18
C ASN A 103 -10.37 2.21 -12.81
N LEU A 104 -9.26 1.92 -12.12
CA LEU A 104 -9.26 1.37 -10.76
C LEU A 104 -10.06 2.23 -9.79
N ARG A 105 -9.95 3.56 -9.87
CA ARG A 105 -10.70 4.50 -9.00
C ARG A 105 -12.22 4.43 -9.19
N LYS A 106 -12.70 3.92 -10.32
CA LYS A 106 -14.13 3.79 -10.65
C LYS A 106 -14.69 2.40 -10.34
N MET A 107 -13.83 1.42 -10.07
CA MET A 107 -14.20 0.03 -9.81
C MET A 107 -14.82 -0.12 -8.43
N SER A 108 -15.73 -1.07 -8.30
CA SER A 108 -16.14 -1.63 -7.02
C SER A 108 -14.95 -2.34 -6.34
N TYR A 109 -15.09 -2.66 -5.06
CA TYR A 109 -14.07 -3.40 -4.33
C TYR A 109 -13.71 -4.72 -5.01
N ASP A 110 -14.70 -5.50 -5.42
CA ASP A 110 -14.48 -6.82 -6.04
C ASP A 110 -13.77 -6.70 -7.40
N GLU A 111 -14.19 -5.77 -8.24
CA GLU A 111 -13.54 -5.48 -9.52
C GLU A 111 -12.09 -4.98 -9.35
N ALA A 112 -11.85 -4.11 -8.38
CA ALA A 112 -10.51 -3.62 -8.07
C ALA A 112 -9.60 -4.74 -7.54
N MET A 113 -10.12 -5.61 -6.67
CA MET A 113 -9.41 -6.80 -6.18
C MET A 113 -9.04 -7.73 -7.35
N GLU A 114 -9.95 -8.03 -8.27
CA GLU A 114 -9.68 -8.86 -9.43
C GLU A 114 -8.60 -8.24 -10.32
N SER A 115 -8.73 -6.96 -10.64
CA SER A 115 -7.75 -6.21 -11.42
C SER A 115 -6.36 -6.22 -10.80
N LEU A 116 -6.26 -5.97 -9.49
CA LEU A 116 -5.00 -5.95 -8.76
C LEU A 116 -4.37 -7.35 -8.66
N LEU A 117 -5.16 -8.37 -8.34
CA LEU A 117 -4.69 -9.75 -8.23
C LEU A 117 -4.20 -10.34 -9.56
N SER A 118 -4.64 -9.80 -10.70
CA SER A 118 -4.13 -10.19 -12.02
C SER A 118 -2.70 -9.69 -12.29
N ARG A 119 -2.14 -8.82 -11.43
CA ARG A 119 -0.77 -8.31 -11.55
C ARG A 119 0.20 -9.18 -10.77
N LYS A 120 1.35 -9.51 -11.40
CA LYS A 120 2.39 -10.29 -10.73
C LYS A 120 2.94 -9.54 -9.51
N GLY A 121 3.16 -10.26 -8.44
CA GLY A 121 3.66 -9.70 -7.20
C GLY A 121 2.60 -9.02 -6.34
N ILE A 122 1.33 -8.96 -6.75
CA ILE A 122 0.24 -8.47 -5.92
C ILE A 122 -0.61 -9.65 -5.43
N GLY A 123 -0.43 -10.01 -4.16
CA GLY A 123 -1.25 -11.01 -3.48
C GLY A 123 -2.42 -10.38 -2.71
N LYS A 124 -3.29 -11.21 -2.14
CA LYS A 124 -4.51 -10.77 -1.44
C LYS A 124 -4.26 -9.68 -0.39
N LYS A 125 -3.21 -9.82 0.44
CA LYS A 125 -2.87 -8.82 1.46
C LYS A 125 -2.54 -7.47 0.84
N VAL A 126 -1.67 -7.46 -0.18
CA VAL A 126 -1.24 -6.23 -0.87
C VAL A 126 -2.42 -5.59 -1.59
N ALA A 127 -3.24 -6.35 -2.30
CA ALA A 127 -4.44 -5.85 -2.96
C ALA A 127 -5.41 -5.19 -1.96
N ASN A 128 -5.65 -5.81 -0.79
CA ASN A 128 -6.47 -5.21 0.26
C ASN A 128 -5.87 -3.91 0.81
N CYS A 129 -4.54 -3.84 1.00
CA CYS A 129 -3.90 -2.61 1.41
C CYS A 129 -4.10 -1.48 0.37
N ILE A 130 -3.91 -1.80 -0.92
CA ILE A 130 -4.12 -0.83 -2.00
C ILE A 130 -5.59 -0.37 -2.03
N CYS A 131 -6.54 -1.30 -1.92
CA CYS A 131 -7.96 -0.98 -1.85
C CYS A 131 -8.29 -0.07 -0.66
N LEU A 132 -7.74 -0.35 0.52
CA LEU A 132 -8.02 0.43 1.73
C LEU A 132 -7.40 1.84 1.67
N PHE A 133 -6.11 1.95 1.36
CA PHE A 133 -5.34 3.19 1.49
C PHE A 133 -5.27 4.00 0.19
N GLY A 134 -5.29 3.35 -0.97
CA GLY A 134 -5.21 4.00 -2.28
C GLY A 134 -6.58 4.28 -2.89
N LEU A 135 -7.50 3.32 -2.82
CA LEU A 135 -8.85 3.44 -3.38
C LEU A 135 -9.91 3.86 -2.36
N HIS A 136 -9.59 3.81 -1.06
CA HIS A 136 -10.49 4.13 0.03
C HIS A 136 -11.74 3.24 0.10
N HIS A 137 -11.59 1.97 -0.29
CA HIS A 137 -12.59 0.94 -0.03
C HIS A 137 -12.52 0.53 1.45
N VAL A 138 -13.29 1.20 2.28
CA VAL A 138 -13.20 1.11 3.76
C VAL A 138 -13.65 -0.23 4.34
N ASP A 139 -14.17 -1.12 3.52
CA ASP A 139 -14.44 -2.52 3.86
C ASP A 139 -13.27 -3.47 3.54
N ALA A 140 -12.26 -3.00 2.81
CA ALA A 140 -11.06 -3.78 2.58
C ALA A 140 -10.36 -4.10 3.91
N PHE A 141 -10.03 -5.38 4.12
CA PHE A 141 -9.50 -5.87 5.39
C PHE A 141 -8.17 -6.59 5.16
N PRO A 142 -7.04 -5.85 5.15
CA PRO A 142 -5.72 -6.45 4.96
C PRO A 142 -5.37 -7.38 6.13
N ILE A 143 -5.13 -8.66 5.84
CA ILE A 143 -4.71 -9.64 6.86
C ILE A 143 -3.24 -9.94 6.66
N ASP A 144 -2.40 -9.39 7.53
CA ASP A 144 -1.00 -9.77 7.68
C ASP A 144 -0.81 -10.69 8.88
N THR A 145 0.43 -11.01 9.22
CA THR A 145 0.76 -11.89 10.35
C THR A 145 0.26 -11.33 11.68
N HIS A 146 0.37 -10.02 11.89
CA HIS A 146 -0.08 -9.38 13.13
C HIS A 146 -1.60 -9.37 13.24
N VAL A 147 -2.29 -8.99 12.16
CA VAL A 147 -3.76 -9.01 12.11
C VAL A 147 -4.28 -10.43 12.28
N LYS A 148 -3.61 -11.45 11.71
CA LYS A 148 -3.97 -12.84 11.91
C LYS A 148 -3.87 -13.24 13.38
N GLN A 149 -2.76 -12.93 14.05
CA GLN A 149 -2.57 -13.20 15.49
C GLN A 149 -3.62 -12.50 16.36
N LEU A 150 -3.96 -11.26 15.99
CA LEU A 150 -5.01 -10.49 16.66
C LEU A 150 -6.38 -11.15 16.49
N LEU A 151 -6.72 -11.59 15.28
CA LEU A 151 -7.97 -12.30 15.02
C LEU A 151 -8.03 -13.63 15.80
N ASP A 152 -6.96 -14.39 15.79
CA ASP A 152 -6.87 -15.67 16.55
C ASP A 152 -7.04 -15.42 18.06
N LYS A 153 -6.53 -14.29 18.58
CA LYS A 153 -6.59 -13.92 20.02
C LYS A 153 -7.97 -13.45 20.47
N TYR A 154 -8.63 -12.60 19.67
CA TYR A 154 -9.85 -11.89 20.10
C TYR A 154 -11.12 -12.34 19.38
N TYR A 155 -11.00 -13.05 18.29
CA TYR A 155 -12.09 -13.44 17.39
C TYR A 155 -11.97 -14.91 16.98
N SER A 156 -11.75 -15.81 17.96
CA SER A 156 -11.61 -17.26 17.72
C SER A 156 -12.79 -17.87 16.96
N ASP A 157 -13.99 -17.32 17.17
CA ASP A 157 -15.23 -17.75 16.50
C ASP A 157 -15.45 -17.05 15.13
N GLY A 158 -14.46 -16.27 14.67
CA GLY A 158 -14.50 -15.50 13.44
C GLY A 158 -14.83 -14.01 13.65
N PHE A 159 -14.34 -13.17 12.75
CA PHE A 159 -14.67 -11.75 12.73
C PHE A 159 -16.02 -11.54 12.02
N ASP A 160 -16.93 -10.83 12.64
CA ASP A 160 -18.28 -10.57 12.11
C ASP A 160 -18.24 -9.43 11.08
N PHE A 161 -17.91 -9.75 9.83
CA PHE A 161 -17.85 -8.80 8.72
C PHE A 161 -19.19 -8.14 8.42
N GLU A 162 -20.31 -8.87 8.58
CA GLU A 162 -21.64 -8.32 8.32
C GLU A 162 -21.98 -7.19 9.32
N ARG A 163 -21.62 -7.37 10.58
CA ARG A 163 -21.79 -6.35 11.62
C ARG A 163 -21.01 -5.07 11.33
N TYR A 164 -19.87 -5.18 10.70
CA TYR A 164 -18.96 -4.07 10.43
C TYR A 164 -18.95 -3.64 8.97
N LYS A 165 -19.93 -4.05 8.19
CA LYS A 165 -20.10 -3.67 6.79
C LYS A 165 -20.12 -2.15 6.64
N GLY A 166 -19.35 -1.63 5.69
CA GLY A 166 -19.15 -0.20 5.46
C GLY A 166 -18.02 0.42 6.29
N VAL A 167 -17.42 -0.33 7.23
CA VAL A 167 -16.34 0.18 8.11
C VAL A 167 -15.33 -0.90 8.54
N ALA A 168 -15.37 -2.09 7.96
CA ALA A 168 -14.55 -3.22 8.41
C ALA A 168 -13.04 -2.90 8.42
N GLY A 169 -12.53 -2.25 7.40
CA GLY A 169 -11.13 -1.84 7.32
C GLY A 169 -10.77 -0.75 8.34
N ILE A 170 -11.71 0.13 8.68
CA ILE A 170 -11.52 1.12 9.74
C ILE A 170 -11.41 0.42 11.10
N ILE A 171 -12.29 -0.54 11.37
CA ILE A 171 -12.24 -1.34 12.59
C ILE A 171 -10.92 -2.11 12.68
N GLN A 172 -10.47 -2.69 11.55
CA GLN A 172 -9.18 -3.37 11.49
C GLN A 172 -8.02 -2.43 11.89
N GLN A 173 -8.02 -1.17 11.44
CA GLN A 173 -6.99 -0.21 11.81
C GLN A 173 -7.04 0.15 13.30
N TYR A 174 -8.23 0.28 13.90
CA TYR A 174 -8.34 0.47 15.36
C TYR A 174 -7.81 -0.72 16.16
N LEU A 175 -8.09 -1.94 15.70
CA LEU A 175 -7.59 -3.15 16.34
C LEU A 175 -6.08 -3.26 16.20
N PHE A 176 -5.55 -2.99 15.01
CA PHE A 176 -4.12 -3.02 14.73
C PHE A 176 -3.36 -2.01 15.59
N TYR A 177 -3.85 -0.76 15.67
CA TYR A 177 -3.23 0.29 16.48
C TYR A 177 -3.27 0.01 17.98
N PHE A 178 -4.31 -0.70 18.44
CA PHE A 178 -4.47 -1.07 19.84
C PHE A 178 -3.48 -2.15 20.30
N GLU A 179 -3.04 -3.03 19.37
CA GLU A 179 -2.12 -4.14 19.66
C GLU A 179 -0.63 -3.81 19.42
N LEU A 180 -0.31 -2.68 18.79
CA LEU A 180 1.06 -2.19 18.62
C LEU A 180 1.60 -1.61 19.92
#